data_8c04ec884ad9bf7eeaf9455a8d374994
#
_entry.id   8c04ec884ad9bf7eeaf9455a8d374994
#
_cell.length_a   1.000
_cell.length_b   1.000
_cell.length_c   1.000
_cell.angle_alpha   90.00
_cell.angle_beta   90.00
_cell.angle_gamma   90.00
#
_symmetry.space_group_name_H-M   'P 1'
#
loop_
_entity.id
_entity.type
_entity.pdbx_description
1 polymer ?
#
loop_
_entity_poly.entity_id
_entity_poly.type
_entity_poly.pdbx_seq_one_letter_code
_entity_poly.pdbx_strand_id
1 'polypeptide(L)'
;KDTIKISTKDNIIDGTPDRNTLWSIQTPQAFSTSLVKEAYEKMMQDQEKNITDDAMVVEQEMQIPVKLFEGSYCNIKITTPEDLETAKGFIEHQ
;
A
#
# COMPACT_ATOMS: atom_id res chain seq x y z
N LYS A 1 18.75 0.24 -4.06
CA LYS A 1 17.49 -0.48 -3.88
C LYS A 1 17.16 -1.31 -5.12
N ASP A 2 16.39 -2.34 -4.90
CA ASP A 2 16.08 -3.31 -5.94
C ASP A 2 15.18 -2.74 -7.02
N THR A 3 15.40 -3.19 -8.24
CA THR A 3 14.49 -2.88 -9.35
C THR A 3 13.23 -3.74 -9.23
N ILE A 4 12.07 -3.12 -9.42
CA ILE A 4 10.80 -3.81 -9.40
C ILE A 4 10.44 -4.28 -10.81
N LYS A 5 10.04 -5.54 -10.93
CA LYS A 5 9.62 -6.15 -12.18
C LYS A 5 8.17 -6.61 -12.07
N ILE A 6 7.48 -6.55 -13.19
CA ILE A 6 6.16 -7.18 -13.33
C ILE A 6 6.41 -8.56 -13.92
N SER A 7 5.77 -9.59 -13.37
CA SER A 7 5.92 -10.95 -13.87
C SER A 7 4.62 -11.54 -14.37
N THR A 8 4.73 -12.51 -15.27
CA THR A 8 3.61 -13.36 -15.66
C THR A 8 3.37 -14.42 -14.58
N LYS A 9 2.30 -15.21 -14.72
CA LYS A 9 2.00 -16.32 -13.81
C LYS A 9 3.10 -17.39 -13.81
N ASP A 10 3.85 -17.49 -14.89
CA ASP A 10 4.93 -18.48 -15.04
C ASP A 10 6.28 -17.93 -14.59
N ASN A 11 6.29 -16.82 -13.86
CA ASN A 11 7.50 -16.17 -13.33
C ASN A 11 8.46 -15.65 -14.42
N ILE A 12 7.90 -15.25 -15.55
CA ILE A 12 8.66 -14.60 -16.62
C ILE A 12 8.46 -13.09 -16.49
N ILE A 13 9.52 -12.32 -16.68
CA ILE A 13 9.44 -10.85 -16.60
C ILE A 13 8.53 -10.33 -17.72
N ASP A 14 7.53 -9.55 -17.33
CA ASP A 14 6.57 -8.94 -18.26
C ASP A 14 6.73 -7.43 -18.40
N GLY A 15 7.65 -6.86 -17.70
CA GLY A 15 7.96 -5.43 -17.82
C GLY A 15 8.61 -4.88 -16.57
N THR A 16 9.05 -3.63 -16.70
CA THR A 16 9.66 -2.88 -15.60
C THR A 16 8.95 -1.53 -15.51
N PRO A 17 8.18 -1.28 -14.44
CA PRO A 17 7.52 0.01 -14.29
C PRO A 17 8.53 1.12 -14.04
N ASP A 18 8.16 2.35 -14.40
CA ASP A 18 8.99 3.52 -14.15
C ASP A 18 9.11 3.74 -12.63
N ARG A 19 10.33 3.70 -12.13
CA ARG A 19 10.62 3.87 -10.69
C ARG A 19 10.05 5.18 -10.15
N ASN A 20 10.04 6.23 -10.95
CA ASN A 20 9.57 7.54 -10.53
C ASN A 20 8.06 7.61 -10.30
N THR A 21 7.33 6.60 -10.77
CA THR A 21 5.87 6.50 -10.58
C THR A 21 5.47 5.48 -9.53
N LEU A 22 6.44 4.83 -8.88
CA LEU A 22 6.17 3.80 -7.88
C LEU A 22 6.23 4.38 -6.47
N TRP A 23 5.26 3.97 -5.65
CA TRP A 23 5.16 4.36 -4.26
C TRP A 23 4.93 3.14 -3.40
N SER A 24 5.69 3.03 -2.30
CA SER A 24 5.40 2.05 -1.25
C SER A 24 4.44 2.71 -0.26
N ILE A 25 3.26 2.12 -0.10
CA ILE A 25 2.19 2.72 0.69
C ILE A 25 2.34 2.34 2.15
N GLN A 26 2.34 3.35 3.02
CA GLN A 26 2.44 3.20 4.45
C GLN A 26 1.07 3.31 5.12
N THR A 27 1.02 3.02 6.39
CA THR A 27 -0.10 3.32 7.27
C THR A 27 0.30 4.43 8.24
N PRO A 28 -0.62 5.26 8.74
CA PRO A 28 -2.07 5.20 8.48
C PRO A 28 -2.47 5.71 7.10
N GLN A 29 -3.66 5.30 6.65
CA GLN A 29 -4.31 5.82 5.44
C GLN A 29 -5.57 6.55 5.88
N ALA A 30 -5.75 7.79 5.44
CA ALA A 30 -6.82 8.66 5.94
C ALA A 30 -7.85 8.96 4.84
N PHE A 31 -9.12 8.82 5.21
CA PHE A 31 -10.26 9.10 4.32
C PHE A 31 -11.39 9.72 5.12
N SER A 32 -12.31 10.43 4.45
CA SER A 32 -13.54 10.81 5.12
C SER A 32 -14.32 9.55 5.51
N THR A 33 -14.93 9.57 6.68
CA THR A 33 -15.63 8.39 7.21
C THR A 33 -16.76 7.94 6.30
N SER A 34 -17.55 8.85 5.78
CA SER A 34 -18.64 8.51 4.89
C SER A 34 -18.16 7.89 3.59
N LEU A 35 -17.05 8.38 3.04
CA LEU A 35 -16.48 7.86 1.80
C LEU A 35 -16.00 6.43 1.96
N VAL A 36 -15.16 6.18 2.97
CA VAL A 36 -14.59 4.86 3.18
C VAL A 36 -15.66 3.84 3.58
N LYS A 37 -16.64 4.26 4.37
CA LYS A 37 -17.74 3.39 4.75
C LYS A 37 -18.55 2.94 3.54
N GLU A 38 -18.90 3.87 2.66
CA GLU A 38 -19.65 3.56 1.44
C GLU A 38 -18.83 2.64 0.51
N ALA A 39 -17.52 2.89 0.40
CA ALA A 39 -16.64 2.07 -0.40
C ALA A 39 -16.61 0.61 0.08
N TYR A 40 -16.50 0.40 1.39
CA TYR A 40 -16.53 -0.94 1.97
C TYR A 40 -17.89 -1.63 1.81
N GLU A 41 -18.99 -0.88 1.95
CA GLU A 41 -20.32 -1.44 1.73
C GLU A 41 -20.49 -1.94 0.30
N LYS A 42 -19.97 -1.20 -0.69
CA LYS A 42 -19.97 -1.65 -2.09
C LYS A 42 -19.09 -2.86 -2.32
N MET A 43 -17.90 -2.86 -1.72
CA MET A 43 -16.96 -3.99 -1.85
C MET A 43 -17.56 -5.28 -1.30
N MET A 44 -18.29 -5.21 -0.19
CA MET A 44 -18.89 -6.39 0.43
C MET A 44 -19.96 -7.05 -0.45
N GLN A 45 -20.47 -6.35 -1.43
CA GLN A 45 -21.39 -6.90 -2.42
C GLN A 45 -20.67 -7.66 -3.54
N ASP A 46 -19.36 -7.46 -3.68
CA ASP A 46 -18.54 -8.12 -4.68
C ASP A 46 -17.38 -8.84 -3.98
N GLN A 47 -17.54 -10.13 -3.76
CA GLN A 47 -16.61 -10.94 -2.98
C GLN A 47 -15.41 -11.46 -3.78
N GLU A 48 -15.35 -11.17 -5.07
CA GLU A 48 -14.26 -11.67 -5.93
C GLU A 48 -13.05 -10.75 -5.97
N LYS A 49 -13.13 -9.56 -5.39
CA LYS A 49 -12.04 -8.59 -5.43
C LYS A 49 -10.94 -8.92 -4.43
N ASN A 50 -9.72 -8.83 -4.90
CA ASN A 50 -8.52 -9.07 -4.11
C ASN A 50 -8.03 -7.73 -3.55
N ILE A 51 -8.37 -7.43 -2.30
CA ILE A 51 -8.10 -6.14 -1.66
C ILE A 51 -6.92 -6.26 -0.73
N THR A 52 -5.98 -5.34 -0.84
CA THR A 52 -4.76 -5.31 -0.03
C THR A 52 -4.69 -4.12 0.93
N ASP A 53 -5.38 -3.01 0.65
CA ASP A 53 -5.42 -1.85 1.56
C ASP A 53 -6.68 -1.02 1.35
N ASP A 54 -6.89 -0.03 2.25
CA ASP A 54 -8.08 0.82 2.22
C ASP A 54 -8.15 1.72 0.99
N ALA A 55 -7.00 2.23 0.53
CA ALA A 55 -6.93 3.07 -0.65
C ALA A 55 -7.43 2.30 -1.87
N MET A 56 -7.08 1.01 -1.97
CA MET A 56 -7.51 0.15 -3.07
C MET A 56 -9.04 0.00 -3.09
N VAL A 57 -9.67 -0.11 -1.93
CA VAL A 57 -11.13 -0.18 -1.83
C VAL A 57 -11.75 1.12 -2.37
N VAL A 58 -11.25 2.27 -1.93
CA VAL A 58 -11.75 3.57 -2.37
C VAL A 58 -11.56 3.75 -3.88
N GLU A 59 -10.38 3.40 -4.41
CA GLU A 59 -10.10 3.51 -5.84
C GLU A 59 -11.05 2.68 -6.68
N GLN A 60 -11.25 1.42 -6.30
CA GLN A 60 -12.03 0.46 -7.10
C GLN A 60 -13.53 0.69 -6.99
N GLU A 61 -14.02 0.98 -5.78
CA GLU A 61 -15.46 1.06 -5.53
C GLU A 61 -16.04 2.44 -5.80
N MET A 62 -15.30 3.50 -5.51
CA MET A 62 -15.80 4.87 -5.64
C MET A 62 -15.28 5.59 -6.86
N GLN A 63 -14.22 5.08 -7.50
CA GLN A 63 -13.57 5.71 -8.65
C GLN A 63 -13.17 7.16 -8.39
N ILE A 64 -12.77 7.45 -7.15
CA ILE A 64 -12.32 8.76 -6.72
C ILE A 64 -10.80 8.76 -6.64
N PRO A 65 -10.13 9.81 -7.17
CA PRO A 65 -8.68 9.89 -7.07
C PRO A 65 -8.22 9.94 -5.61
N VAL A 66 -7.19 9.16 -5.30
CA VAL A 66 -6.56 9.14 -3.98
C VAL A 66 -5.21 9.82 -4.08
N LYS A 67 -5.02 10.89 -3.29
CA LYS A 67 -3.78 11.65 -3.34
C LYS A 67 -2.72 11.02 -2.45
N LEU A 68 -1.50 10.95 -2.97
CA LEU A 68 -0.33 10.51 -2.23
C LEU A 68 0.49 11.71 -1.74
N PHE A 69 1.10 11.59 -0.58
CA PHE A 69 2.08 12.55 -0.09
C PHE A 69 3.20 11.81 0.64
N GLU A 70 4.36 12.44 0.74
CA GLU A 70 5.52 11.80 1.32
C GLU A 70 5.34 11.53 2.81
N GLY A 71 5.67 10.28 3.21
CA GLY A 71 5.76 9.90 4.61
C GLY A 71 7.20 9.92 5.11
N SER A 72 7.53 9.00 6.00
CA SER A 72 8.86 8.89 6.57
C SER A 72 9.41 7.48 6.38
N TYR A 73 10.70 7.37 6.05
CA TYR A 73 11.37 6.08 5.97
C TYR A 73 11.46 5.38 7.33
N CYS A 74 11.31 6.13 8.43
CA CYS A 74 11.29 5.56 9.78
C CYS A 74 9.93 4.99 10.17
N ASN A 75 8.87 5.28 9.40
CA ASN A 75 7.53 4.75 9.64
C ASN A 75 7.42 3.37 9.02
N ILE A 76 7.85 2.36 9.76
CA ILE A 76 7.81 0.97 9.30
C ILE A 76 6.71 0.21 10.01
N LYS A 77 6.19 -0.83 9.35
CA LYS A 77 5.26 -1.77 9.95
C LYS A 77 6.06 -2.96 10.48
N ILE A 78 5.97 -3.22 11.76
CA ILE A 78 6.69 -4.33 12.40
C ILE A 78 5.90 -5.61 12.17
N THR A 79 6.40 -6.49 11.32
CA THR A 79 5.75 -7.77 10.99
C THR A 79 6.69 -8.97 11.10
N THR A 80 7.99 -8.74 11.14
CA THR A 80 9.01 -9.80 11.24
C THR A 80 9.96 -9.50 12.39
N PRO A 81 10.73 -10.51 12.90
CA PRO A 81 11.75 -10.26 13.92
C PRO A 81 12.81 -9.25 13.46
N GLU A 82 13.16 -9.23 12.20
CA GLU A 82 14.12 -8.27 11.64
C GLU A 82 13.59 -6.84 11.72
N ASP A 83 12.29 -6.65 11.60
CA ASP A 83 11.67 -5.34 11.72
C ASP A 83 11.82 -4.76 13.13
N LEU A 84 11.83 -5.61 14.15
CA LEU A 84 12.09 -5.20 15.54
C LEU A 84 13.48 -4.61 15.68
N GLU A 85 14.48 -5.23 15.09
CA GLU A 85 15.86 -4.73 15.13
C GLU A 85 15.98 -3.40 14.39
N THR A 86 15.32 -3.27 13.24
CA THR A 86 15.28 -2.01 12.49
C THR A 86 14.64 -0.90 13.32
N ALA A 87 13.52 -1.20 13.98
CA ALA A 87 12.81 -0.23 14.83
C ALA A 87 13.68 0.22 16.02
N LYS A 88 14.42 -0.68 16.64
CA LYS A 88 15.35 -0.34 17.72
C LYS A 88 16.39 0.66 17.23
N GLY A 89 16.95 0.45 16.04
CA GLY A 89 17.92 1.37 15.46
C GLY A 89 17.36 2.77 15.28
N PHE A 90 16.12 2.91 14.83
CA PHE A 90 15.46 4.20 14.69
C PHE A 90 15.26 4.90 16.04
N ILE A 91 14.89 4.16 17.07
CA ILE A 91 14.69 4.70 18.42
C ILE A 91 16.02 5.18 19.02
N GLU A 92 17.09 4.39 18.86
CA GLU A 92 18.41 4.69 19.41
C GLU A 92 19.05 5.93 18.78
N HIS A 93 18.66 6.28 17.57
CA HIS A 93 19.25 7.40 16.81
C HIS A 93 18.32 8.61 16.69
N GLN A 94 17.30 8.69 17.54
CA GLN A 94 16.43 9.86 17.58
C GLN A 94 17.11 11.08 18.17
#